data_f4d2ecfa569a8e7ed810ade00b9dd69c
#
_entry.id   f4d2ecfa569a8e7ed810ade00b9dd69c
#
_cell.length_a   1.000
_cell.length_b   1.000
_cell.length_c   1.000
_cell.angle_alpha   90.00
_cell.angle_beta   90.00
_cell.angle_gamma   90.00
#
_symmetry.space_group_name_H-M   'P 1'
#
loop_
_entity.id
_entity.type
_entity.pdbx_description
1 polymer ?
#
loop_
_entity_poly.entity_id
_entity_poly.type
_entity_poly.pdbx_seq_one_letter_code
_entity_poly.pdbx_strand_id
1 'polypeptide(L)'
;MYRLTADQDVIECVGTGTMIPRGHYLWVGYEDFLAAGNTPEPLPPPYELYTPAHFKAIRDAAWRWMTSEVVERRYDSIETCCSYFNSSVPRYRAEARAMVAWRDAVSLALEQLVVTLPAGIETFADVRPLLPQPDAYPWPEAVNLPLDLMPAAPLPEA
;
A
#
# COMPACT_ATOMS: atom_id res chain seq x y z
N MET A 1 23.99 16.64 -3.73
CA MET A 1 22.90 15.67 -3.89
C MET A 1 22.09 15.64 -2.61
N TYR A 2 20.78 15.59 -2.72
CA TYR A 2 19.87 15.63 -1.57
C TYR A 2 19.04 14.34 -1.49
N ARG A 3 18.62 13.97 -0.27
CA ARG A 3 17.78 12.81 0.03
C ARG A 3 16.57 13.24 0.86
N LEU A 4 15.41 12.66 0.56
CA LEU A 4 14.21 12.85 1.37
C LEU A 4 14.37 12.16 2.74
N THR A 5 13.76 12.75 3.77
CA THR A 5 13.71 12.15 5.11
C THR A 5 12.27 11.75 5.47
N ALA A 6 12.08 11.13 6.62
CA ALA A 6 10.74 10.81 7.12
C ALA A 6 9.91 12.07 7.47
N ASP A 7 10.59 13.18 7.74
CA ASP A 7 9.98 14.48 7.97
C ASP A 7 10.00 15.27 6.65
N GLN A 8 8.82 15.66 6.14
CA GLN A 8 8.68 16.40 4.89
C GLN A 8 9.30 17.80 4.93
N ASP A 9 9.52 18.34 6.12
CA ASP A 9 10.16 19.63 6.34
C ASP A 9 11.66 19.54 6.62
N VAL A 10 12.25 18.36 6.45
CA VAL A 10 13.70 18.10 6.61
C VAL A 10 14.21 17.31 5.42
N ILE A 11 15.36 17.75 4.88
CA ILE A 11 16.11 17.01 3.85
C ILE A 11 17.53 16.70 4.34
N GLU A 12 18.14 15.67 3.78
CA GLU A 12 19.53 15.33 4.02
C GLU A 12 20.40 15.78 2.84
N CYS A 13 21.49 16.49 3.12
CA CYS A 13 22.57 16.70 2.15
C CYS A 13 23.49 15.48 2.16
N VAL A 14 23.38 14.61 1.16
CA VAL A 14 24.06 13.30 1.12
C VAL A 14 25.60 13.44 1.20
N GLY A 15 26.16 14.49 0.60
CA GLY A 15 27.62 14.69 0.60
C GLY A 15 28.22 15.05 1.96
N THR A 16 27.43 15.63 2.86
CA THR A 16 27.88 16.07 4.19
C THR A 16 27.16 15.35 5.34
N GLY A 17 26.10 14.61 5.06
CA GLY A 17 25.22 14.02 6.08
C GLY A 17 24.40 15.04 6.88
N THR A 18 24.34 16.30 6.40
CA THR A 18 23.69 17.38 7.14
C THR A 18 22.18 17.33 6.93
N MET A 19 21.43 17.32 8.04
CA MET A 19 19.97 17.49 8.05
C MET A 19 19.63 18.99 7.95
N ILE A 20 18.85 19.36 6.94
CA ILE A 20 18.50 20.75 6.62
C ILE A 20 16.99 20.91 6.79
N PRO A 21 16.53 21.57 7.86
CA PRO A 21 15.11 21.85 8.02
C PRO A 21 14.66 22.97 7.07
N ARG A 22 13.38 22.94 6.70
CA ARG A 22 12.75 24.00 5.91
C ARG A 22 12.89 25.34 6.62
N GLY A 23 13.28 26.39 5.86
CA GLY A 23 13.56 27.71 6.38
C GLY A 23 15.01 27.92 6.88
N HIS A 24 15.83 26.89 6.91
CA HIS A 24 17.26 27.04 7.12
C HIS A 24 17.92 27.66 5.87
N TYR A 25 18.96 28.48 6.02
CA TYR A 25 19.60 29.16 4.89
C TYR A 25 20.15 28.21 3.81
N LEU A 26 20.53 26.98 4.17
CA LEU A 26 20.97 25.95 3.22
C LEU A 26 19.81 25.34 2.42
N TRP A 27 18.54 25.57 2.81
CA TRP A 27 17.38 25.07 2.08
C TRP A 27 17.29 25.64 0.66
N VAL A 28 17.78 26.86 0.45
CA VAL A 28 17.85 27.49 -0.88
C VAL A 28 18.61 26.62 -1.87
N GLY A 29 19.72 25.99 -1.45
CA GLY A 29 20.48 25.08 -2.30
C GLY A 29 19.68 23.84 -2.74
N TYR A 30 18.74 23.38 -1.92
CA TYR A 30 17.80 22.32 -2.30
C TYR A 30 16.76 22.82 -3.30
N GLU A 31 16.24 24.02 -3.12
CA GLU A 31 15.30 24.63 -4.07
C GLU A 31 15.96 24.86 -5.44
N ASP A 32 17.19 25.33 -5.47
CA ASP A 32 17.99 25.48 -6.70
C ASP A 32 18.23 24.12 -7.39
N PHE A 33 18.49 23.07 -6.60
CA PHE A 33 18.64 21.70 -7.10
C PHE A 33 17.36 21.19 -7.78
N LEU A 34 16.18 21.45 -7.19
CA LEU A 34 14.88 21.11 -7.78
C LEU A 34 14.60 21.97 -9.03
N ALA A 35 14.89 23.27 -8.98
CA ALA A 35 14.69 24.18 -10.10
C ALA A 35 15.56 23.82 -11.32
N ALA A 36 16.72 23.21 -11.09
CA ALA A 36 17.57 22.64 -12.14
C ALA A 36 17.04 21.32 -12.73
N GLY A 37 15.84 20.85 -12.32
CA GLY A 37 15.22 19.63 -12.81
C GLY A 37 15.76 18.34 -12.18
N ASN A 38 16.52 18.43 -11.10
CA ASN A 38 17.02 17.25 -10.40
C ASN A 38 15.96 16.69 -9.46
N THR A 39 16.05 15.39 -9.20
CA THR A 39 15.18 14.68 -8.24
C THR A 39 16.01 14.25 -7.03
N PRO A 40 15.55 14.50 -5.79
CA PRO A 40 16.25 14.01 -4.61
C PRO A 40 16.16 12.49 -4.52
N GLU A 41 17.14 11.87 -3.87
CA GLU A 41 17.08 10.45 -3.55
C GLU A 41 15.85 10.18 -2.66
N PRO A 42 15.13 9.08 -2.89
CA PRO A 42 14.01 8.69 -2.01
C PRO A 42 14.52 8.37 -0.61
N LEU A 43 13.62 8.46 0.37
CA LEU A 43 13.90 7.96 1.72
C LEU A 43 14.31 6.48 1.63
N PRO A 44 15.47 6.09 2.19
CA PRO A 44 15.84 4.69 2.22
C PRO A 44 14.81 3.88 3.01
N PRO A 45 14.51 2.66 2.62
CA PRO A 45 13.58 1.82 3.36
C PRO A 45 14.09 1.63 4.80
N PRO A 46 13.18 1.55 5.79
CA PRO A 46 13.54 1.41 7.21
C PRO A 46 14.10 0.02 7.57
N TYR A 47 14.49 -0.75 6.58
CA TYR A 47 15.01 -2.12 6.69
C TYR A 47 16.09 -2.36 5.64
N GLU A 48 17.00 -3.24 5.94
CA GLU A 48 17.97 -3.77 5.00
C GLU A 48 17.28 -4.70 4.00
N LEU A 49 17.63 -4.57 2.71
CA LEU A 49 17.05 -5.40 1.64
C LEU A 49 17.41 -6.88 1.82
N TYR A 50 16.49 -7.73 1.41
CA TYR A 50 16.63 -9.20 1.43
C TYR A 50 16.75 -9.80 2.85
N THR A 51 16.31 -9.07 3.86
CA THR A 51 16.21 -9.52 5.24
C THR A 51 14.78 -9.94 5.61
N PRO A 52 14.56 -10.66 6.72
CA PRO A 52 13.20 -10.93 7.21
C PRO A 52 12.36 -9.68 7.44
N ALA A 53 12.97 -8.55 7.80
CA ALA A 53 12.28 -7.27 7.96
C ALA A 53 11.78 -6.72 6.61
N HIS A 54 12.57 -6.84 5.56
CA HIS A 54 12.16 -6.48 4.19
C HIS A 54 10.98 -7.33 3.74
N PHE A 55 11.05 -8.66 3.86
CA PHE A 55 9.95 -9.55 3.48
C PHE A 55 8.68 -9.29 4.29
N LYS A 56 8.83 -8.98 5.58
CA LYS A 56 7.70 -8.57 6.43
C LYS A 56 7.04 -7.30 5.91
N ALA A 57 7.83 -6.28 5.55
CA ALA A 57 7.31 -5.02 5.03
C ALA A 57 6.53 -5.19 3.72
N ILE A 58 7.03 -6.03 2.80
CA ILE A 58 6.33 -6.38 1.56
C ILE A 58 5.02 -7.12 1.86
N ARG A 59 5.04 -8.12 2.74
CA ARG A 59 3.84 -8.86 3.14
C ARG A 59 2.79 -7.95 3.78
N ASP A 60 3.20 -7.08 4.69
CA ASP A 60 2.30 -6.14 5.37
C ASP A 60 1.71 -5.13 4.37
N ALA A 61 2.46 -4.74 3.35
CA ALA A 61 1.97 -3.89 2.27
C ALA A 61 0.99 -4.63 1.34
N ALA A 62 1.25 -5.89 1.02
CA ALA A 62 0.32 -6.74 0.29
C ALA A 62 -1.00 -6.92 1.05
N TRP A 63 -0.92 -7.10 2.37
CA TRP A 63 -2.10 -7.21 3.22
C TRP A 63 -2.93 -5.92 3.22
N ARG A 64 -2.29 -4.76 3.30
CA ARG A 64 -2.98 -3.46 3.18
C ARG A 64 -3.64 -3.29 1.81
N TRP A 65 -2.96 -3.70 0.75
CA TRP A 65 -3.53 -3.67 -0.60
C TRP A 65 -4.78 -4.56 -0.71
N MET A 66 -4.72 -5.80 -0.24
CA MET A 66 -5.90 -6.68 -0.23
C MET A 66 -7.03 -6.12 0.64
N THR A 67 -6.69 -5.47 1.76
CA THR A 67 -7.68 -4.82 2.63
C THR A 67 -8.38 -3.68 1.91
N SER A 68 -7.68 -2.86 1.10
CA SER A 68 -8.31 -1.77 0.35
C SER A 68 -9.41 -2.27 -0.60
N GLU A 69 -9.20 -3.42 -1.24
CA GLU A 69 -10.20 -4.02 -2.14
C GLU A 69 -11.50 -4.44 -1.41
N VAL A 70 -11.38 -4.99 -0.20
CA VAL A 70 -12.57 -5.38 0.58
C VAL A 70 -13.25 -4.18 1.24
N VAL A 71 -12.51 -3.14 1.58
CA VAL A 71 -13.09 -1.88 2.09
C VAL A 71 -13.93 -1.18 1.02
N GLU A 72 -13.50 -1.17 -0.24
CA GLU A 72 -14.30 -0.69 -1.37
C GLU A 72 -15.62 -1.47 -1.53
N ARG A 73 -15.63 -2.73 -1.10
CA ARG A 73 -16.82 -3.60 -1.06
C ARG A 73 -17.59 -3.52 0.27
N ARG A 74 -17.25 -2.56 1.16
CA ARG A 74 -17.91 -2.26 2.43
C ARG A 74 -17.70 -3.29 3.53
N TYR A 75 -16.58 -3.98 3.51
CA TYR A 75 -16.12 -4.80 4.64
C TYR A 75 -15.07 -4.04 5.43
N ASP A 76 -15.09 -4.19 6.74
CA ASP A 76 -14.13 -3.52 7.63
C ASP A 76 -12.72 -4.11 7.53
N SER A 77 -12.62 -5.39 7.16
CA SER A 77 -11.35 -6.11 7.04
C SER A 77 -11.48 -7.36 6.17
N ILE A 78 -10.34 -7.95 5.80
CA ILE A 78 -10.28 -9.24 5.10
C ILE A 78 -11.00 -10.34 5.91
N GLU A 79 -10.75 -10.37 7.22
CA GLU A 79 -11.36 -11.36 8.12
C GLU A 79 -12.87 -11.24 8.14
N THR A 80 -13.39 -10.00 8.21
CA THR A 80 -14.83 -9.74 8.15
C THR A 80 -15.40 -10.23 6.82
N CYS A 81 -14.78 -9.93 5.68
CA CYS A 81 -15.21 -10.44 4.39
C CYS A 81 -15.20 -11.98 4.35
N CYS A 82 -14.10 -12.60 4.77
CA CYS A 82 -13.94 -14.06 4.77
C CYS A 82 -14.94 -14.77 5.70
N SER A 83 -15.41 -14.12 6.77
CA SER A 83 -16.40 -14.71 7.69
C SER A 83 -17.72 -15.06 7.02
N TYR A 84 -18.05 -14.41 5.90
CA TYR A 84 -19.25 -14.68 5.10
C TYR A 84 -19.11 -15.86 4.13
N PHE A 85 -18.05 -16.66 4.21
CA PHE A 85 -17.78 -17.78 3.29
C PHE A 85 -18.94 -18.76 3.13
N ASN A 86 -19.68 -19.03 4.20
CA ASN A 86 -20.88 -19.87 4.24
C ASN A 86 -22.18 -19.08 4.44
N SER A 87 -22.20 -17.78 4.12
CA SER A 87 -23.38 -16.95 4.27
C SER A 87 -24.58 -17.49 3.48
N SER A 88 -25.77 -17.36 4.05
CA SER A 88 -27.04 -17.64 3.35
C SER A 88 -27.32 -16.60 2.25
N VAL A 89 -26.74 -15.41 2.33
CA VAL A 89 -26.86 -14.36 1.32
C VAL A 89 -25.90 -14.66 0.16
N PRO A 90 -26.42 -14.94 -1.06
CA PRO A 90 -25.57 -15.39 -2.17
C PRO A 90 -24.44 -14.43 -2.52
N ARG A 91 -24.69 -13.11 -2.50
CA ARG A 91 -23.70 -12.10 -2.77
C ARG A 91 -22.55 -12.12 -1.77
N TYR A 92 -22.84 -12.08 -0.47
CA TYR A 92 -21.81 -12.09 0.57
C TYR A 92 -20.97 -13.37 0.51
N ARG A 93 -21.62 -14.51 0.26
CA ARG A 93 -20.93 -15.78 0.07
C ARG A 93 -20.00 -15.77 -1.14
N ALA A 94 -20.43 -15.18 -2.26
CA ALA A 94 -19.60 -15.08 -3.48
C ALA A 94 -18.40 -14.17 -3.26
N GLU A 95 -18.59 -12.99 -2.64
CA GLU A 95 -17.51 -12.06 -2.30
C GLU A 95 -16.49 -12.70 -1.35
N ALA A 96 -16.94 -13.37 -0.30
CA ALA A 96 -16.06 -14.07 0.63
C ALA A 96 -15.25 -15.18 -0.03
N ARG A 97 -15.85 -15.95 -0.95
CA ARG A 97 -15.15 -17.02 -1.68
C ARG A 97 -14.12 -16.46 -2.65
N ALA A 98 -14.43 -15.37 -3.35
CA ALA A 98 -13.48 -14.68 -4.22
C ALA A 98 -12.30 -14.14 -3.39
N MET A 99 -12.58 -13.53 -2.23
CA MET A 99 -11.54 -13.02 -1.32
C MET A 99 -10.64 -14.13 -0.80
N VAL A 100 -11.20 -15.24 -0.35
CA VAL A 100 -10.40 -16.38 0.14
C VAL A 100 -9.48 -16.91 -0.95
N ALA A 101 -10.02 -17.13 -2.17
CA ALA A 101 -9.24 -17.66 -3.28
C ALA A 101 -8.10 -16.68 -3.68
N TRP A 102 -8.38 -15.40 -3.73
CA TRP A 102 -7.38 -14.39 -4.06
C TRP A 102 -6.31 -14.25 -2.96
N ARG A 103 -6.72 -14.13 -1.69
CA ARG A 103 -5.81 -14.06 -0.55
C ARG A 103 -4.84 -15.24 -0.51
N ASP A 104 -5.35 -16.45 -0.71
CA ASP A 104 -4.53 -17.67 -0.66
C ASP A 104 -3.53 -17.70 -1.82
N ALA A 105 -3.94 -17.28 -3.02
CA ALA A 105 -3.06 -17.18 -4.17
C ALA A 105 -1.96 -16.11 -3.98
N VAL A 106 -2.31 -14.94 -3.44
CA VAL A 106 -1.33 -13.89 -3.11
C VAL A 106 -0.34 -14.39 -2.05
N SER A 107 -0.83 -15.09 -1.00
CA SER A 107 0.02 -15.64 0.06
C SER A 107 1.03 -16.64 -0.49
N LEU A 108 0.57 -17.58 -1.33
CA LEU A 108 1.46 -18.56 -1.99
C LEU A 108 2.48 -17.89 -2.92
N ALA A 109 2.07 -16.87 -3.67
CA ALA A 109 2.98 -16.14 -4.53
C ALA A 109 4.06 -15.39 -3.72
N LEU A 110 3.69 -14.80 -2.58
CA LEU A 110 4.66 -14.16 -1.67
C LEU A 110 5.64 -15.17 -1.07
N GLU A 111 5.19 -16.37 -0.69
CA GLU A 111 6.07 -17.44 -0.22
C GLU A 111 7.07 -17.87 -1.31
N GLN A 112 6.62 -17.99 -2.55
CA GLN A 112 7.49 -18.32 -3.68
C GLN A 112 8.53 -17.23 -3.95
N LEU A 113 8.14 -15.95 -3.84
CA LEU A 113 9.04 -14.82 -4.01
C LEU A 113 10.14 -14.79 -2.94
N VAL A 114 9.89 -15.23 -1.71
CA VAL A 114 10.92 -15.35 -0.67
C VAL A 114 11.99 -16.36 -1.07
N VAL A 115 11.60 -17.44 -1.74
CA VAL A 115 12.53 -18.50 -2.17
C VAL A 115 13.32 -18.12 -3.43
N THR A 116 12.66 -17.42 -4.37
CA THR A 116 13.21 -17.11 -5.69
C THR A 116 12.95 -15.63 -6.05
N LEU A 117 13.46 -14.71 -5.21
CA LEU A 117 13.23 -13.28 -5.42
C LEU A 117 13.98 -12.81 -6.68
N PRO A 118 13.28 -12.21 -7.66
CA PRO A 118 13.93 -11.58 -8.80
C PRO A 118 14.84 -10.43 -8.37
N ALA A 119 15.92 -10.19 -9.12
CA ALA A 119 16.77 -9.03 -8.88
C ALA A 119 16.00 -7.71 -9.10
N GLY A 120 16.29 -6.71 -8.29
CA GLY A 120 15.70 -5.37 -8.40
C GLY A 120 14.38 -5.19 -7.65
N ILE A 121 13.97 -6.15 -6.83
CA ILE A 121 12.81 -6.02 -5.96
C ILE A 121 13.24 -5.34 -4.66
N GLU A 122 12.78 -4.13 -4.43
CA GLU A 122 13.08 -3.32 -3.24
C GLU A 122 11.84 -2.94 -2.46
N THR A 123 10.72 -2.74 -3.17
CA THR A 123 9.47 -2.23 -2.59
C THR A 123 8.28 -3.10 -2.95
N PHE A 124 7.16 -2.88 -2.28
CA PHE A 124 5.89 -3.53 -2.67
C PHE A 124 5.43 -3.12 -4.07
N ALA A 125 5.76 -1.91 -4.53
CA ALA A 125 5.42 -1.47 -5.88
C ALA A 125 6.04 -2.37 -6.96
N ASP A 126 7.25 -2.88 -6.71
CA ASP A 126 7.94 -3.81 -7.61
C ASP A 126 7.32 -5.22 -7.57
N VAL A 127 6.81 -5.62 -6.41
CA VAL A 127 6.20 -6.95 -6.19
C VAL A 127 4.76 -7.01 -6.71
N ARG A 128 3.98 -5.94 -6.54
CA ARG A 128 2.54 -5.91 -6.84
C ARG A 128 2.19 -6.42 -8.26
N PRO A 129 2.92 -6.06 -9.34
CA PRO A 129 2.63 -6.58 -10.68
C PRO A 129 2.87 -8.08 -10.84
N LEU A 130 3.68 -8.69 -9.96
CA LEU A 130 4.01 -10.11 -9.97
C LEU A 130 2.97 -10.94 -9.21
N LEU A 131 2.12 -10.31 -8.40
CA LEU A 131 1.11 -10.98 -7.60
C LEU A 131 -0.18 -11.21 -8.42
N PRO A 132 -0.98 -12.23 -8.07
CA PRO A 132 -2.31 -12.40 -8.62
C PRO A 132 -3.18 -11.15 -8.40
N GLN A 133 -3.78 -10.63 -9.47
CA GLN A 133 -4.61 -9.42 -9.41
C GLN A 133 -6.06 -9.76 -9.02
N PRO A 134 -6.80 -8.86 -8.32
CA PRO A 134 -8.14 -9.15 -7.82
C PRO A 134 -9.15 -9.43 -8.94
N ASP A 135 -9.07 -8.76 -10.07
CA ASP A 135 -9.96 -8.89 -11.22
C ASP A 135 -9.88 -10.27 -11.92
N ALA A 136 -8.85 -11.07 -11.63
CA ALA A 136 -8.77 -12.46 -12.10
C ALA A 136 -9.70 -13.42 -11.33
N TYR A 137 -10.37 -12.94 -10.27
CA TYR A 137 -11.23 -13.77 -9.41
C TYR A 137 -12.70 -13.44 -9.62
N PRO A 138 -13.63 -14.40 -9.36
CA PRO A 138 -15.05 -14.27 -9.68
C PRO A 138 -15.80 -13.42 -8.64
N TRP A 139 -15.41 -12.16 -8.50
CA TRP A 139 -16.15 -11.21 -7.68
C TRP A 139 -17.53 -10.95 -8.29
N PRO A 140 -18.60 -10.94 -7.49
CA PRO A 140 -19.89 -10.50 -7.98
C PRO A 140 -19.86 -9.00 -8.30
N GLU A 141 -20.78 -8.57 -9.15
CA GLU A 141 -20.95 -7.16 -9.48
C GLU A 141 -21.18 -6.31 -8.23
N ALA A 142 -20.53 -5.16 -8.19
CA ALA A 142 -20.68 -4.23 -7.08
C ALA A 142 -22.09 -3.66 -7.02
N VAL A 143 -22.67 -3.62 -5.81
CA VAL A 143 -24.02 -3.09 -5.60
C VAL A 143 -23.91 -1.63 -5.15
N ASN A 144 -24.42 -0.72 -5.98
CA ASN A 144 -24.60 0.68 -5.62
C ASN A 144 -25.81 0.80 -4.70
N LEU A 145 -25.59 1.22 -3.45
CA LEU A 145 -26.66 1.49 -2.51
C LEU A 145 -27.07 2.97 -2.60
N PRO A 146 -28.35 3.32 -2.41
CA PRO A 146 -28.82 4.71 -2.42
C PRO A 146 -28.10 5.61 -1.41
N LEU A 147 -27.56 5.03 -0.33
CA LEU A 147 -26.78 5.74 0.69
C LEU A 147 -25.49 6.36 0.14
N ASP A 148 -24.96 5.84 -0.96
CA ASP A 148 -23.75 6.38 -1.61
C ASP A 148 -24.03 7.72 -2.31
N LEU A 149 -25.28 7.99 -2.62
CA LEU A 149 -25.74 9.19 -3.34
C LEU A 149 -26.27 10.27 -2.37
N MET A 150 -26.38 9.96 -1.09
CA MET A 150 -26.85 10.94 -0.10
C MET A 150 -25.69 11.76 0.44
N PRO A 151 -25.79 13.11 0.44
CA PRO A 151 -24.84 13.93 1.18
C PRO A 151 -24.88 13.53 2.66
N ALA A 152 -23.71 13.53 3.30
CA ALA A 152 -23.62 13.23 4.73
C ALA A 152 -24.63 14.13 5.48
N ALA A 153 -25.56 13.52 6.22
CA ALA A 153 -26.48 14.28 7.05
C ALA A 153 -25.68 15.09 8.07
N PRO A 154 -26.00 16.36 8.31
CA PRO A 154 -25.35 17.13 9.36
C PRO A 154 -25.55 16.41 10.69
N LEU A 155 -24.46 16.26 11.45
CA LEU A 155 -24.55 15.70 12.80
C LEU A 155 -25.52 16.56 13.62
N PRO A 156 -26.38 15.94 14.43
CA PRO A 156 -27.24 16.72 15.34
C PRO A 156 -26.34 17.55 16.26
N GLU A 157 -26.58 18.84 16.27
CA GLU A 157 -25.92 19.74 17.22
C GLU A 157 -26.30 19.30 18.63
N ALA A 158 -25.26 19.13 19.48
CA ALA A 158 -25.41 18.71 20.87
C ALA A 158 -25.86 19.85 21.78
#